data_52bc00542f9fe7711ed6232806ab0532
#
_entry.id   52bc00542f9fe7711ed6232806ab0532
#
_cell.length_a   1.000
_cell.length_b   1.000
_cell.length_c   1.000
_cell.angle_alpha   90.00
_cell.angle_beta   90.00
_cell.angle_gamma   90.00
#
_symmetry.space_group_name_H-M   'P 1'
#
loop_
_entity.id
_entity.type
_entity.pdbx_description
1 polymer ?
#
loop_
_entity_poly.entity_id
_entity_poly.type
_entity_poly.pdbx_seq_one_letter_code
_entity_poly.pdbx_strand_id
1 'polypeptide(L)'
;MFIVILFIFLGILSGVFFRKLSTGACISLTDVAERWQGRIVTWLIWLLLFLLGIEVGSNEMIVRSLPTLGVEALLLSSAATLGCCVLAWALWRVSKNNTTQEMAKKETLETLTEEISSDKKSSAEEETSAVKEETSADKEGKPAENKGLQGSSLLRGLKVMKGSLIVVGFFVIGLLGGIEKMVPSWLLNGEVSFVALCGLLLFVGLGIGLNPEMKEEVRSLSPRMALLPVVTIIGSWLGALLIWTVLHRTLSDCMAINSGFAYYSLSSIFITEYRGAELGTIALLANIIREMLTLLGAPLMARWFGPLAPISAGGATTMDTTLPILSQTVGQRYIALSIYHGFVVDFTVPFLVSWWCMV
;
A
#
# COMPACT_ATOMS: atom_id res chain seq x y z
N MET A 1 10.26 -12.48 9.42
CA MET A 1 8.79 -12.37 9.33
C MET A 1 8.12 -12.18 10.69
N PHE A 2 8.21 -13.11 11.66
CA PHE A 2 7.62 -12.94 13.01
C PHE A 2 8.06 -11.66 13.72
N ILE A 3 9.33 -11.28 13.62
CA ILE A 3 9.90 -10.08 14.26
C ILE A 3 9.23 -8.82 13.70
N VAL A 4 9.01 -8.72 12.39
CA VAL A 4 8.34 -7.60 11.71
C VAL A 4 6.93 -7.38 12.28
N ILE A 5 6.14 -8.45 12.32
CA ILE A 5 4.77 -8.42 12.88
C ILE A 5 4.80 -8.04 14.37
N LEU A 6 5.77 -8.54 15.13
CA LEU A 6 5.95 -8.23 16.54
C LEU A 6 6.18 -6.72 16.76
N PHE A 7 7.05 -6.08 15.96
CA PHE A 7 7.32 -4.64 16.09
C PHE A 7 6.10 -3.77 15.75
N ILE A 8 5.33 -4.14 14.72
CA ILE A 8 4.06 -3.44 14.41
C ILE A 8 3.09 -3.58 15.59
N PHE A 9 2.93 -4.80 16.13
CA PHE A 9 2.03 -5.07 17.25
C PHE A 9 2.44 -4.32 18.52
N LEU A 10 3.74 -4.31 18.85
CA LEU A 10 4.30 -3.52 19.95
C LEU A 10 4.03 -2.02 19.75
N GLY A 11 4.17 -1.52 18.51
CA GLY A 11 3.84 -0.14 18.15
C GLY A 11 2.37 0.18 18.41
N ILE A 12 1.45 -0.69 17.95
CA ILE A 12 0.00 -0.53 18.17
C ILE A 12 -0.33 -0.51 19.66
N LEU A 13 0.22 -1.46 20.43
CA LEU A 13 0.02 -1.51 21.89
C LEU A 13 0.52 -0.24 22.57
N SER A 14 1.71 0.23 22.18
CA SER A 14 2.28 1.48 22.71
C SER A 14 1.37 2.67 22.39
N GLY A 15 0.87 2.78 21.15
CA GLY A 15 -0.04 3.85 20.73
C GLY A 15 -1.36 3.84 21.49
N VAL A 16 -1.97 2.68 21.66
CA VAL A 16 -3.20 2.52 22.46
C VAL A 16 -2.95 2.88 23.93
N PHE A 17 -1.82 2.49 24.49
CA PHE A 17 -1.43 2.82 25.86
C PHE A 17 -1.24 4.33 26.03
N PHE A 18 -0.48 4.98 25.15
CA PHE A 18 -0.31 6.44 25.14
C PHE A 18 -1.66 7.18 25.02
N ARG A 19 -2.55 6.72 24.16
CA ARG A 19 -3.90 7.28 24.02
C ARG A 19 -4.69 7.20 25.33
N LYS A 20 -4.66 6.04 26.01
CA LYS A 20 -5.35 5.85 27.30
C LYS A 20 -4.77 6.74 28.40
N LEU A 21 -3.46 6.91 28.44
CA LEU A 21 -2.79 7.80 29.41
C LEU A 21 -3.14 9.27 29.16
N SER A 22 -3.27 9.67 27.90
CA SER A 22 -3.57 11.05 27.50
C SER A 22 -5.03 11.45 27.72
N THR A 23 -5.96 10.48 27.85
CA THR A 23 -7.39 10.78 28.15
C THR A 23 -7.56 11.45 29.52
N GLY A 24 -6.55 11.42 30.38
CA GLY A 24 -6.53 12.09 31.70
C GLY A 24 -5.70 13.39 31.76
N ALA A 25 -4.93 13.73 30.75
CA ALA A 25 -4.04 14.90 30.76
C ALA A 25 -3.96 15.52 29.36
N CYS A 26 -4.62 16.66 29.19
CA CYS A 26 -4.47 17.65 28.12
C CYS A 26 -4.31 17.11 26.67
N ILE A 27 -5.29 17.38 25.82
CA ILE A 27 -5.43 17.05 24.37
C ILE A 27 -4.16 17.38 23.52
N SER A 28 -3.26 18.23 24.03
CA SER A 28 -2.07 18.69 23.29
C SER A 28 -0.95 17.65 23.15
N LEU A 29 -0.89 16.61 23.98
CA LEU A 29 0.19 15.61 23.94
C LEU A 29 0.02 14.60 22.82
N THR A 30 -1.21 14.23 22.46
CA THR A 30 -1.48 13.33 21.32
C THR A 30 -1.16 13.99 19.99
N ASP A 31 -1.54 15.25 19.79
CA ASP A 31 -1.26 16.01 18.56
C ASP A 31 0.24 16.24 18.35
N VAL A 32 0.99 16.41 19.43
CA VAL A 32 2.46 16.52 19.38
C VAL A 32 3.06 15.17 19.03
N ALA A 33 2.59 14.09 19.66
CA ALA A 33 3.08 12.72 19.42
C ALA A 33 2.83 12.30 17.95
N GLU A 34 1.65 12.58 17.38
CA GLU A 34 1.33 12.29 15.98
C GLU A 34 2.22 13.07 15.00
N ARG A 35 2.47 14.36 15.26
CA ARG A 35 3.37 15.17 14.43
C ARG A 35 4.82 14.70 14.46
N TRP A 36 5.32 14.30 15.63
CA TRP A 36 6.68 13.77 15.76
C TRP A 36 6.78 12.39 15.12
N GLN A 37 5.80 11.53 15.35
CA GLN A 37 5.72 10.19 14.75
C GLN A 37 5.78 10.28 13.22
N GLY A 38 4.97 11.13 12.59
CA GLY A 38 4.97 11.30 11.14
C GLY A 38 6.31 11.80 10.58
N ARG A 39 7.02 12.68 11.30
CA ARG A 39 8.37 13.13 10.90
C ARG A 39 9.39 12.01 11.02
N ILE A 40 9.40 11.29 12.13
CA ILE A 40 10.32 10.16 12.37
C ILE A 40 10.14 9.09 11.29
N VAL A 41 8.88 8.72 10.98
CA VAL A 41 8.56 7.77 9.92
C VAL A 41 9.13 8.25 8.58
N THR A 42 8.96 9.52 8.23
CA THR A 42 9.49 10.08 6.99
C THR A 42 11.02 10.00 6.91
N TRP A 43 11.72 10.38 8.00
CA TRP A 43 13.18 10.27 8.07
C TRP A 43 13.69 8.82 7.98
N LEU A 44 13.00 7.89 8.65
CA LEU A 44 13.32 6.47 8.59
C LEU A 44 13.10 5.88 7.20
N ILE A 45 12.07 6.33 6.45
CA ILE A 45 11.87 5.94 5.06
C ILE A 45 13.04 6.42 4.19
N TRP A 46 13.47 7.67 4.34
CA TRP A 46 14.61 8.17 3.57
C TRP A 46 15.90 7.42 3.89
N LEU A 47 16.13 7.14 5.19
CA LEU A 47 17.26 6.34 5.64
C LEU A 47 17.20 4.91 5.05
N LEU A 48 16.04 4.26 5.11
CA LEU A 48 15.87 2.91 4.58
C LEU A 48 16.14 2.84 3.08
N LEU A 49 15.62 3.81 2.32
CA LEU A 49 15.86 3.89 0.87
C LEU A 49 17.32 4.18 0.51
N PHE A 50 17.99 5.00 1.31
CA PHE A 50 19.42 5.23 1.18
C PHE A 50 20.21 3.93 1.45
N LEU A 51 19.90 3.21 2.53
CA LEU A 51 20.55 1.93 2.89
C LEU A 51 20.27 0.86 1.82
N LEU A 52 19.04 0.80 1.31
CA LEU A 52 18.69 -0.11 0.23
C LEU A 52 19.45 0.22 -1.07
N GLY A 53 19.64 1.52 -1.37
CA GLY A 53 20.50 1.95 -2.47
C GLY A 53 21.93 1.46 -2.31
N ILE A 54 22.51 1.58 -1.09
CA ILE A 54 23.85 1.05 -0.78
C ILE A 54 23.90 -0.46 -0.98
N GLU A 55 22.95 -1.21 -0.46
CA GLU A 55 22.89 -2.66 -0.57
C GLU A 55 22.86 -3.12 -2.02
N VAL A 56 22.01 -2.50 -2.84
CA VAL A 56 21.94 -2.77 -4.28
C VAL A 56 23.23 -2.37 -5.00
N GLY A 57 23.79 -1.19 -4.69
CA GLY A 57 25.00 -0.68 -5.34
C GLY A 57 26.28 -1.45 -4.98
N SER A 58 26.37 -1.98 -3.76
CA SER A 58 27.52 -2.77 -3.30
C SER A 58 27.49 -4.23 -3.76
N ASN A 59 26.37 -4.71 -4.24
CA ASN A 59 26.23 -6.07 -4.74
C ASN A 59 26.81 -6.18 -6.16
N GLU A 60 28.04 -6.68 -6.28
CA GLU A 60 28.73 -6.83 -7.57
C GLU A 60 27.97 -7.70 -8.56
N MET A 61 27.23 -8.71 -8.11
CA MET A 61 26.42 -9.57 -8.98
C MET A 61 25.32 -8.74 -9.65
N ILE A 62 24.59 -7.95 -8.85
CA ILE A 62 23.51 -7.09 -9.36
C ILE A 62 24.08 -6.08 -10.36
N VAL A 63 25.13 -5.34 -9.97
CA VAL A 63 25.71 -4.27 -10.80
C VAL A 63 26.28 -4.82 -12.10
N ARG A 64 26.97 -5.96 -12.09
CA ARG A 64 27.54 -6.59 -13.29
C ARG A 64 26.48 -7.17 -14.23
N SER A 65 25.37 -7.66 -13.69
CA SER A 65 24.29 -8.28 -14.47
C SER A 65 23.30 -7.27 -15.05
N LEU A 66 23.25 -6.06 -14.50
CA LEU A 66 22.36 -4.99 -14.98
C LEU A 66 22.48 -4.68 -16.48
N PRO A 67 23.69 -4.56 -17.09
CA PRO A 67 23.81 -4.24 -18.51
C PRO A 67 23.30 -5.35 -19.45
N THR A 68 23.37 -6.61 -19.03
CA THR A 68 23.02 -7.78 -19.85
C THR A 68 21.60 -8.28 -19.61
N LEU A 69 21.22 -8.48 -18.35
CA LEU A 69 19.94 -9.07 -17.94
C LEU A 69 18.94 -8.03 -17.40
N GLY A 70 19.39 -6.81 -17.15
CA GLY A 70 18.58 -5.77 -16.53
C GLY A 70 17.41 -5.30 -17.38
N VAL A 71 17.57 -5.25 -18.70
CA VAL A 71 16.47 -4.86 -19.62
C VAL A 71 15.35 -5.89 -19.57
N GLU A 72 15.70 -7.18 -19.60
CA GLU A 72 14.72 -8.26 -19.51
C GLU A 72 13.99 -8.23 -18.15
N ALA A 73 14.75 -8.09 -17.07
CA ALA A 73 14.20 -7.94 -15.72
C ALA A 73 13.29 -6.70 -15.57
N LEU A 74 13.67 -5.56 -16.18
CA LEU A 74 12.87 -4.34 -16.18
C LEU A 74 11.56 -4.52 -16.94
N LEU A 75 11.59 -5.16 -18.09
CA LEU A 75 10.38 -5.43 -18.87
C LEU A 75 9.42 -6.34 -18.11
N LEU A 76 9.92 -7.45 -17.55
CA LEU A 76 9.12 -8.38 -16.76
C LEU A 76 8.48 -7.72 -15.53
N SER A 77 9.28 -6.97 -14.77
CA SER A 77 8.79 -6.30 -13.56
C SER A 77 7.78 -5.19 -13.88
N SER A 78 8.04 -4.40 -14.93
CA SER A 78 7.15 -3.32 -15.35
C SER A 78 5.81 -3.86 -15.85
N ALA A 79 5.83 -4.92 -16.67
CA ALA A 79 4.62 -5.57 -17.17
C ALA A 79 3.79 -6.19 -16.03
N ALA A 80 4.43 -6.89 -15.08
CA ALA A 80 3.75 -7.43 -13.90
C ALA A 80 3.13 -6.33 -13.03
N THR A 81 3.87 -5.26 -12.78
CA THR A 81 3.41 -4.11 -11.99
C THR A 81 2.20 -3.44 -12.66
N LEU A 82 2.25 -3.22 -13.97
CA LEU A 82 1.12 -2.67 -14.73
C LEU A 82 -0.09 -3.59 -14.71
N GLY A 83 0.09 -4.90 -14.90
CA GLY A 83 -0.98 -5.89 -14.80
C GLY A 83 -1.66 -5.86 -13.42
N CYS A 84 -0.87 -5.80 -12.35
CA CYS A 84 -1.37 -5.63 -10.99
C CYS A 84 -2.16 -4.32 -10.81
N CYS A 85 -1.63 -3.20 -11.29
CA CYS A 85 -2.29 -1.89 -11.19
C CYS A 85 -3.64 -1.87 -11.90
N VAL A 86 -3.73 -2.44 -13.11
CA VAL A 86 -4.96 -2.49 -13.91
C VAL A 86 -6.03 -3.34 -13.24
N LEU A 87 -5.68 -4.55 -12.78
CA LEU A 87 -6.65 -5.41 -12.10
C LEU A 87 -7.05 -4.88 -10.71
N ALA A 88 -6.12 -4.30 -9.97
CA ALA A 88 -6.43 -3.66 -8.69
C ALA A 88 -7.35 -2.44 -8.86
N TRP A 89 -7.18 -1.67 -9.94
CA TRP A 89 -8.09 -0.59 -10.31
C TRP A 89 -9.49 -1.10 -10.65
N ALA A 90 -9.61 -2.22 -11.40
CA ALA A 90 -10.89 -2.84 -11.69
C ALA A 90 -11.59 -3.29 -10.39
N LEU A 91 -10.86 -3.98 -9.50
CA LEU A 91 -11.37 -4.37 -8.18
C LEU A 91 -11.82 -3.16 -7.35
N TRP A 92 -11.02 -2.10 -7.34
CA TRP A 92 -11.35 -0.85 -6.64
C TRP A 92 -12.64 -0.22 -7.15
N ARG A 93 -12.81 -0.12 -8.48
CA ARG A 93 -14.03 0.43 -9.10
C ARG A 93 -15.26 -0.38 -8.72
N VAL A 94 -15.20 -1.70 -8.84
CA VAL A 94 -16.31 -2.60 -8.47
C VAL A 94 -16.65 -2.48 -6.98
N SER A 95 -15.62 -2.43 -6.12
CA SER A 95 -15.81 -2.28 -4.69
C SER A 95 -16.45 -0.94 -4.31
N LYS A 96 -16.01 0.16 -4.93
CA LYS A 96 -16.55 1.51 -4.70
C LYS A 96 -18.01 1.63 -5.14
N ASN A 97 -18.34 1.13 -6.34
CA ASN A 97 -19.71 1.21 -6.86
C ASN A 97 -20.72 0.50 -5.96
N ASN A 98 -20.34 -0.65 -5.41
CA ASN A 98 -21.22 -1.41 -4.53
C ASN A 98 -21.41 -0.75 -3.17
N THR A 99 -20.34 -0.18 -2.58
CA THR A 99 -20.47 0.55 -1.32
C THR A 99 -21.42 1.75 -1.49
N THR A 100 -21.34 2.46 -2.62
CA THR A 100 -22.27 3.56 -2.93
C THR A 100 -23.71 3.07 -3.09
N GLN A 101 -23.91 1.91 -3.74
CA GLN A 101 -25.26 1.31 -3.89
C GLN A 101 -25.82 0.80 -2.55
N GLU A 102 -24.97 0.20 -1.69
CA GLU A 102 -25.41 -0.25 -0.36
C GLU A 102 -25.78 0.93 0.54
N MET A 103 -25.02 2.03 0.49
CA MET A 103 -25.35 3.25 1.24
C MET A 103 -26.66 3.88 0.74
N ALA A 104 -26.84 4.02 -0.57
CA ALA A 104 -28.08 4.54 -1.15
C ALA A 104 -29.29 3.65 -0.81
N LYS A 105 -29.12 2.32 -0.82
CA LYS A 105 -30.19 1.38 -0.42
C LYS A 105 -30.51 1.49 1.07
N LYS A 106 -29.53 1.71 1.92
CA LYS A 106 -29.72 1.88 3.36
C LYS A 106 -30.45 3.19 3.66
N GLU A 107 -30.05 4.28 2.99
CA GLU A 107 -30.70 5.59 3.11
C GLU A 107 -32.17 5.54 2.64
N THR A 108 -32.44 4.84 1.51
CA THR A 108 -33.83 4.59 1.03
C THR A 108 -34.63 3.75 2.04
N LEU A 109 -34.00 2.76 2.67
CA LEU A 109 -34.67 1.91 3.67
C LEU A 109 -34.97 2.67 4.97
N GLU A 110 -34.05 3.55 5.39
CA GLU A 110 -34.25 4.41 6.57
C GLU A 110 -35.38 5.43 6.32
N THR A 111 -35.43 6.07 5.14
CA THR A 111 -36.53 6.96 4.77
C THR A 111 -37.87 6.25 4.68
N LEU A 112 -37.94 5.06 4.09
CA LEU A 112 -39.17 4.24 4.08
C LEU A 112 -39.60 3.82 5.49
N THR A 113 -38.65 3.54 6.37
CA THR A 113 -38.96 3.16 7.77
C THR A 113 -39.47 4.35 8.56
N GLU A 114 -38.96 5.56 8.30
CA GLU A 114 -39.46 6.80 8.89
C GLU A 114 -40.86 7.15 8.37
N GLU A 115 -41.13 7.00 7.07
CA GLU A 115 -42.46 7.20 6.47
C GLU A 115 -43.50 6.22 7.08
N ILE A 116 -43.16 4.93 7.21
CA ILE A 116 -44.04 3.92 7.83
C ILE A 116 -44.28 4.22 9.32
N SER A 117 -43.26 4.78 10.01
CA SER A 117 -43.41 5.13 11.43
C SER A 117 -44.22 6.41 11.62
N SER A 118 -44.18 7.36 10.69
CA SER A 118 -44.98 8.57 10.69
C SER A 118 -46.44 8.28 10.35
N ASP A 119 -46.71 7.39 9.39
CA ASP A 119 -48.08 6.92 9.06
C ASP A 119 -48.74 6.17 10.21
N LYS A 120 -47.93 5.36 10.95
CA LYS A 120 -48.44 4.73 12.17
C LYS A 120 -48.75 5.71 13.31
N LYS A 121 -48.01 6.82 13.38
CA LYS A 121 -48.25 7.89 14.34
C LYS A 121 -49.46 8.73 13.98
N SER A 122 -49.61 9.03 12.68
CA SER A 122 -50.77 9.75 12.13
C SER A 122 -52.08 8.99 12.32
N SER A 123 -52.06 7.64 12.23
CA SER A 123 -53.24 6.80 12.47
C SER A 123 -53.61 6.65 13.95
N ALA A 124 -52.71 7.03 14.85
CA ALA A 124 -52.94 7.00 16.31
C ALA A 124 -53.36 8.38 16.91
N GLU A 125 -53.17 9.47 16.17
CA GLU A 125 -53.45 10.83 16.59
C GLU A 125 -54.78 11.40 16.02
N GLU A 126 -55.52 10.64 15.23
CA GLU A 126 -56.84 11.09 14.69
C GLU A 126 -58.00 11.03 15.71
N GLU A 127 -57.72 10.69 16.95
CA GLU A 127 -58.77 10.64 18.02
C GLU A 127 -58.69 11.73 19.10
N THR A 128 -57.86 12.79 18.95
CA THR A 128 -57.90 13.87 19.97
C THR A 128 -57.59 15.25 19.36
N SER A 129 -58.71 15.97 19.06
CA SER A 129 -58.87 17.45 19.14
C SER A 129 -57.99 18.41 18.41
N ALA A 130 -58.57 18.99 17.40
CA ALA A 130 -58.86 20.44 17.21
C ALA A 130 -58.12 21.46 18.09
N VAL A 131 -57.70 22.56 17.37
CA VAL A 131 -57.38 23.90 17.86
C VAL A 131 -55.93 24.20 18.20
N LYS A 132 -55.21 24.79 17.32
CA LYS A 132 -54.84 26.20 17.26
C LYS A 132 -53.85 26.53 16.13
N GLU A 133 -54.23 27.55 15.43
CA GLU A 133 -53.59 28.36 14.42
C GLU A 133 -52.24 29.01 14.84
N GLU A 134 -51.58 29.37 13.75
CA GLU A 134 -50.71 30.54 13.48
C GLU A 134 -49.20 30.43 13.77
N THR A 135 -48.42 30.60 12.86
CA THR A 135 -47.75 31.72 12.25
C THR A 135 -46.27 31.43 11.87
N SER A 136 -46.00 31.58 10.58
CA SER A 136 -44.90 32.30 9.93
C SER A 136 -43.44 31.83 10.06
N ALA A 137 -42.93 31.74 8.94
CA ALA A 137 -41.82 32.45 8.29
C ALA A 137 -40.63 31.61 7.85
N ASP A 138 -40.58 31.50 6.55
CA ASP A 138 -39.40 31.52 5.64
C ASP A 138 -38.02 31.56 6.30
N LYS A 139 -37.19 30.61 5.92
CA LYS A 139 -35.81 30.89 5.51
C LYS A 139 -35.34 29.84 4.48
N GLU A 140 -35.43 30.23 3.22
CA GLU A 140 -34.63 29.67 2.14
C GLU A 140 -33.12 29.73 2.51
N GLY A 141 -32.51 28.57 2.63
CA GLY A 141 -31.05 28.41 2.66
C GLY A 141 -30.56 27.99 1.28
N LYS A 142 -30.05 28.93 0.48
CA LYS A 142 -29.39 28.69 -0.80
C LYS A 142 -28.19 27.73 -0.65
N PRO A 143 -27.97 26.82 -1.62
CA PRO A 143 -26.74 26.02 -1.65
C PRO A 143 -25.54 26.93 -1.94
N ALA A 144 -24.54 26.91 -1.10
CA ALA A 144 -23.28 27.59 -1.31
C ALA A 144 -22.54 26.98 -2.50
N GLU A 145 -22.41 27.78 -3.54
CA GLU A 145 -21.65 27.49 -4.76
C GLU A 145 -20.15 27.40 -4.43
N ASN A 146 -19.61 26.20 -4.49
CA ASN A 146 -18.21 25.88 -4.17
C ASN A 146 -17.30 26.23 -5.36
N LYS A 147 -17.05 27.52 -5.58
CA LYS A 147 -16.04 28.04 -6.50
C LYS A 147 -14.72 28.23 -5.74
N GLY A 148 -13.91 27.20 -5.64
CA GLY A 148 -12.59 27.36 -4.98
C GLY A 148 -11.62 26.18 -5.08
N LEU A 149 -11.88 25.16 -5.91
CA LEU A 149 -11.14 23.89 -5.86
C LEU A 149 -10.25 23.56 -7.06
N GLN A 150 -10.08 24.44 -8.05
CA GLN A 150 -9.21 24.16 -9.19
C GLN A 150 -7.73 24.53 -8.99
N GLY A 151 -7.39 25.42 -8.06
CA GLY A 151 -6.00 25.79 -7.77
C GLY A 151 -5.26 24.83 -6.84
N SER A 152 -5.99 24.04 -6.04
CA SER A 152 -5.39 23.18 -5.02
C SER A 152 -4.90 21.81 -5.53
N SER A 153 -5.40 21.34 -6.67
CA SER A 153 -5.04 20.04 -7.21
C SER A 153 -3.66 20.04 -7.89
N LEU A 154 -3.30 21.10 -8.58
CA LEU A 154 -1.98 21.28 -9.22
C LEU A 154 -0.87 21.46 -8.16
N LEU A 155 -1.12 22.27 -7.13
CA LEU A 155 -0.19 22.45 -6.01
C LEU A 155 -0.01 21.18 -5.18
N ARG A 156 -1.08 20.42 -4.99
CA ARG A 156 -1.02 19.09 -4.33
C ARG A 156 -0.26 18.08 -5.19
N GLY A 157 -0.46 18.09 -6.51
CA GLY A 157 0.30 17.27 -7.46
C GLY A 157 1.80 17.57 -7.45
N LEU A 158 2.19 18.86 -7.45
CA LEU A 158 3.58 19.31 -7.36
C LEU A 158 4.23 18.95 -6.01
N LYS A 159 3.48 18.98 -4.92
CA LYS A 159 3.98 18.61 -3.59
C LYS A 159 4.23 17.09 -3.47
N VAL A 160 3.37 16.28 -4.09
CA VAL A 160 3.55 14.81 -4.19
C VAL A 160 4.75 14.48 -5.05
N MET A 161 4.94 15.16 -6.20
CA MET A 161 6.11 14.95 -7.07
C MET A 161 7.42 15.34 -6.38
N LYS A 162 7.45 16.41 -5.57
CA LYS A 162 8.64 16.79 -4.79
C LYS A 162 9.00 15.72 -3.75
N GLY A 163 8.02 15.13 -3.08
CA GLY A 163 8.24 14.03 -2.13
C GLY A 163 8.86 12.82 -2.81
N SER A 164 8.31 12.39 -3.94
CA SER A 164 8.86 11.27 -4.72
C SER A 164 10.27 11.55 -5.24
N LEU A 165 10.58 12.78 -5.65
CA LEU A 165 11.91 13.14 -6.14
C LEU A 165 12.98 13.07 -5.04
N ILE A 166 12.63 13.47 -3.81
CA ILE A 166 13.52 13.37 -2.64
C ILE A 166 13.81 11.89 -2.33
N VAL A 167 12.78 11.05 -2.35
CA VAL A 167 12.87 9.61 -2.14
C VAL A 167 13.80 8.96 -3.16
N VAL A 168 13.61 9.26 -4.45
CA VAL A 168 14.50 8.81 -5.53
C VAL A 168 15.93 9.31 -5.32
N GLY A 169 16.10 10.58 -4.90
CA GLY A 169 17.40 11.16 -4.63
C GLY A 169 18.20 10.41 -3.58
N PHE A 170 17.58 10.07 -2.43
CA PHE A 170 18.23 9.31 -1.38
C PHE A 170 18.64 7.91 -1.85
N PHE A 171 17.77 7.23 -2.60
CA PHE A 171 18.09 5.92 -3.19
C PHE A 171 19.28 6.00 -4.16
N VAL A 172 19.29 6.97 -5.09
CA VAL A 172 20.39 7.14 -6.05
C VAL A 172 21.71 7.49 -5.37
N ILE A 173 21.69 8.35 -4.35
CA ILE A 173 22.90 8.67 -3.57
C ILE A 173 23.43 7.41 -2.87
N GLY A 174 22.53 6.60 -2.27
CA GLY A 174 22.92 5.32 -1.68
C GLY A 174 23.51 4.35 -2.70
N LEU A 175 22.88 4.23 -3.88
CA LEU A 175 23.34 3.38 -4.98
C LEU A 175 24.75 3.76 -5.45
N LEU A 176 25.00 5.05 -5.69
CA LEU A 176 26.31 5.55 -6.09
C LEU A 176 27.36 5.31 -4.99
N GLY A 177 27.01 5.58 -3.72
CA GLY A 177 27.90 5.30 -2.58
C GLY A 177 28.26 3.81 -2.46
N GLY A 178 27.33 2.89 -2.75
CA GLY A 178 27.57 1.45 -2.79
C GLY A 178 28.48 1.04 -3.93
N ILE A 179 28.27 1.55 -5.15
CA ILE A 179 29.11 1.27 -6.33
C ILE A 179 30.56 1.74 -6.13
N GLU A 180 30.75 2.95 -5.60
CA GLU A 180 32.08 3.54 -5.34
C GLU A 180 32.79 2.90 -4.14
N LYS A 181 32.15 1.96 -3.44
CA LYS A 181 32.68 1.32 -2.22
C LYS A 181 33.12 2.33 -1.14
N MET A 182 32.52 3.52 -1.12
CA MET A 182 32.82 4.58 -0.14
C MET A 182 32.18 4.32 1.23
N VAL A 183 31.46 3.21 1.38
CA VAL A 183 30.64 2.91 2.55
C VAL A 183 31.38 1.97 3.49
N PRO A 184 31.39 2.24 4.82
CA PRO A 184 31.99 1.35 5.81
C PRO A 184 31.36 -0.03 5.81
N SER A 185 32.16 -1.08 6.05
CA SER A 185 31.72 -2.49 6.01
C SER A 185 30.58 -2.82 7.00
N TRP A 186 30.50 -2.13 8.13
CA TRP A 186 29.42 -2.33 9.12
C TRP A 186 28.03 -1.89 8.59
N LEU A 187 28.00 -1.00 7.58
CA LEU A 187 26.75 -0.56 6.94
C LEU A 187 26.28 -1.55 5.86
N LEU A 188 27.18 -2.40 5.36
CA LEU A 188 26.92 -3.39 4.33
C LEU A 188 26.31 -4.69 4.86
N ASN A 189 26.38 -4.93 6.18
CA ASN A 189 25.94 -6.18 6.79
C ASN A 189 24.41 -6.37 6.87
N GLY A 190 23.63 -5.39 6.39
CA GLY A 190 22.15 -5.45 6.45
C GLY A 190 21.55 -5.27 7.85
N GLU A 191 22.36 -5.36 8.91
CA GLU A 191 21.87 -5.21 10.29
C GLU A 191 21.27 -3.83 10.56
N VAL A 192 21.92 -2.78 10.03
CA VAL A 192 21.42 -1.39 10.16
C VAL A 192 20.12 -1.21 9.43
N SER A 193 19.98 -1.78 8.22
CA SER A 193 18.73 -1.77 7.44
C SER A 193 17.63 -2.49 8.19
N PHE A 194 17.92 -3.64 8.79
CA PHE A 194 16.97 -4.39 9.59
C PHE A 194 16.51 -3.65 10.85
N VAL A 195 17.43 -3.02 11.60
CA VAL A 195 17.10 -2.21 12.78
C VAL A 195 16.27 -0.98 12.37
N ALA A 196 16.65 -0.31 11.28
CA ALA A 196 15.88 0.83 10.75
C ALA A 196 14.46 0.41 10.35
N LEU A 197 14.30 -0.74 9.70
CA LEU A 197 13.00 -1.32 9.34
C LEU A 197 12.18 -1.62 10.59
N CYS A 198 12.74 -2.29 11.59
CA CYS A 198 12.05 -2.58 12.86
C CYS A 198 11.60 -1.30 13.57
N GLY A 199 12.46 -0.29 13.62
CA GLY A 199 12.11 1.04 14.16
C GLY A 199 10.98 1.69 13.39
N LEU A 200 11.05 1.65 12.05
CA LEU A 200 10.03 2.20 11.17
C LEU A 200 8.66 1.54 11.39
N LEU A 201 8.63 0.20 11.47
CA LEU A 201 7.41 -0.55 11.70
C LEU A 201 6.81 -0.30 13.09
N LEU A 202 7.66 -0.13 14.10
CA LEU A 202 7.23 0.27 15.44
C LEU A 202 6.52 1.64 15.40
N PHE A 203 7.10 2.65 14.73
CA PHE A 203 6.50 3.98 14.62
C PHE A 203 5.24 3.99 13.74
N VAL A 204 5.17 3.19 12.68
CA VAL A 204 3.94 2.99 11.90
C VAL A 204 2.86 2.37 12.79
N GLY A 205 3.18 1.32 13.55
CA GLY A 205 2.28 0.71 14.52
C GLY A 205 1.80 1.70 15.59
N LEU A 206 2.71 2.55 16.10
CA LEU A 206 2.37 3.62 17.04
C LEU A 206 1.31 4.58 16.47
N GLY A 207 1.46 5.01 15.21
CA GLY A 207 0.48 5.86 14.53
C GLY A 207 -0.89 5.21 14.41
N ILE A 208 -0.93 3.90 14.12
CA ILE A 208 -2.18 3.12 14.09
C ILE A 208 -2.85 3.10 15.47
N GLY A 209 -2.07 2.87 16.54
CA GLY A 209 -2.57 2.80 17.92
C GLY A 209 -3.07 4.14 18.46
N LEU A 210 -2.49 5.25 18.00
CA LEU A 210 -2.91 6.61 18.36
C LEU A 210 -4.23 7.00 17.71
N ASN A 211 -4.54 6.52 16.50
CA ASN A 211 -5.77 6.86 15.78
C ASN A 211 -7.00 6.16 16.41
N PRO A 212 -7.95 6.91 17.01
CA PRO A 212 -9.14 6.32 17.61
C PRO A 212 -10.12 5.73 16.59
N GLU A 213 -10.13 6.26 15.36
CA GLU A 213 -11.09 5.90 14.30
C GLU A 213 -10.60 4.69 13.48
N MET A 214 -9.37 4.22 13.70
CA MET A 214 -8.76 3.14 12.92
C MET A 214 -9.65 1.89 12.83
N LYS A 215 -10.30 1.50 13.92
CA LYS A 215 -11.18 0.32 13.94
C LYS A 215 -12.37 0.50 13.00
N GLU A 216 -12.95 1.69 12.95
CA GLU A 216 -14.08 2.02 12.08
C GLU A 216 -13.62 2.17 10.64
N GLU A 217 -12.46 2.81 10.42
CA GLU A 217 -11.84 2.91 9.10
C GLU A 217 -11.57 1.54 8.47
N VAL A 218 -10.99 0.59 9.24
CA VAL A 218 -10.77 -0.78 8.76
C VAL A 218 -12.09 -1.50 8.51
N ARG A 219 -13.09 -1.32 9.39
CA ARG A 219 -14.43 -1.92 9.23
C ARG A 219 -15.18 -1.38 8.02
N SER A 220 -14.89 -0.16 7.60
CA SER A 220 -15.49 0.47 6.41
C SER A 220 -14.92 -0.08 5.09
N LEU A 221 -13.84 -0.88 5.13
CA LEU A 221 -13.30 -1.51 3.93
C LEU A 221 -14.24 -2.60 3.42
N SER A 222 -14.48 -2.58 2.11
CA SER A 222 -15.31 -3.61 1.48
C SER A 222 -14.68 -5.00 1.62
N PRO A 223 -15.43 -6.04 2.00
CA PRO A 223 -14.91 -7.42 2.10
C PRO A 223 -14.28 -7.93 0.80
N ARG A 224 -14.68 -7.37 -0.35
CA ARG A 224 -14.10 -7.72 -1.66
C ARG A 224 -12.64 -7.34 -1.80
N MET A 225 -12.17 -6.36 -1.02
CA MET A 225 -10.75 -5.99 -1.01
C MET A 225 -9.86 -7.12 -0.46
N ALA A 226 -10.43 -8.07 0.29
CA ALA A 226 -9.72 -9.29 0.71
C ALA A 226 -9.32 -10.20 -0.46
N LEU A 227 -9.90 -10.01 -1.66
CA LEU A 227 -9.49 -10.71 -2.89
C LEU A 227 -8.22 -10.12 -3.52
N LEU A 228 -7.66 -9.05 -2.98
CA LEU A 228 -6.50 -8.37 -3.55
C LEU A 228 -5.29 -9.27 -3.78
N PRO A 229 -4.93 -10.25 -2.90
CA PRO A 229 -3.85 -11.20 -3.18
C PRO A 229 -4.06 -12.00 -4.48
N VAL A 230 -5.28 -12.49 -4.70
CA VAL A 230 -5.64 -13.24 -5.91
C VAL A 230 -5.53 -12.34 -7.15
N VAL A 231 -6.00 -11.10 -7.04
CA VAL A 231 -5.88 -10.08 -8.11
C VAL A 231 -4.42 -9.78 -8.43
N THR A 232 -3.56 -9.73 -7.42
CA THR A 232 -2.10 -9.54 -7.59
C THR A 232 -1.46 -10.70 -8.33
N ILE A 233 -1.78 -11.95 -7.97
CA ILE A 233 -1.27 -13.14 -8.64
C ILE A 233 -1.68 -13.13 -10.10
N ILE A 234 -2.96 -12.99 -10.39
CA ILE A 234 -3.49 -12.96 -11.76
C ILE A 234 -2.92 -11.78 -12.54
N GLY A 235 -2.84 -10.59 -11.93
CA GLY A 235 -2.28 -9.39 -12.56
C GLY A 235 -0.82 -9.53 -12.94
N SER A 236 -0.01 -10.15 -12.09
CA SER A 236 1.40 -10.46 -12.39
C SER A 236 1.53 -11.44 -13.55
N TRP A 237 0.70 -12.48 -13.58
CA TRP A 237 0.71 -13.47 -14.65
C TRP A 237 0.21 -12.90 -15.98
N LEU A 238 -0.81 -12.05 -15.98
CA LEU A 238 -1.25 -11.36 -17.20
C LEU A 238 -0.16 -10.41 -17.72
N GLY A 239 0.56 -9.73 -16.83
CA GLY A 239 1.73 -8.94 -17.21
C GLY A 239 2.84 -9.80 -17.82
N ALA A 240 3.15 -10.96 -17.22
CA ALA A 240 4.09 -11.94 -17.75
C ALA A 240 3.69 -12.44 -19.14
N LEU A 241 2.41 -12.80 -19.31
CA LEU A 241 1.85 -13.27 -20.58
C LEU A 241 1.96 -12.20 -21.68
N LEU A 242 1.74 -10.94 -21.34
CA LEU A 242 1.81 -9.84 -22.30
C LEU A 242 3.24 -9.63 -22.81
N ILE A 243 4.23 -9.68 -21.92
CA ILE A 243 5.62 -9.42 -22.28
C ILE A 243 6.34 -10.67 -22.84
N TRP A 244 5.84 -11.87 -22.52
CA TRP A 244 6.39 -13.12 -23.02
C TRP A 244 6.54 -13.13 -24.54
N THR A 245 5.58 -12.56 -25.27
CA THR A 245 5.62 -12.49 -26.75
C THR A 245 6.79 -11.70 -27.29
N VAL A 246 7.40 -10.82 -26.48
CA VAL A 246 8.55 -9.97 -26.84
C VAL A 246 9.86 -10.60 -26.38
N LEU A 247 9.82 -11.37 -25.30
CA LEU A 247 11.00 -12.01 -24.72
C LEU A 247 11.26 -13.37 -25.38
N HIS A 248 12.54 -13.70 -25.59
CA HIS A 248 12.95 -15.00 -26.16
C HIS A 248 13.09 -16.06 -25.05
N ARG A 249 12.10 -16.13 -24.13
CA ARG A 249 12.03 -17.06 -22.99
C ARG A 249 10.80 -17.93 -23.07
N THR A 250 10.77 -19.02 -22.32
CA THR A 250 9.55 -19.83 -22.22
C THR A 250 8.50 -19.11 -21.41
N LEU A 251 7.22 -19.41 -21.64
CA LEU A 251 6.13 -18.83 -20.86
C LEU A 251 6.27 -19.20 -19.37
N SER A 252 6.66 -20.43 -19.08
CA SER A 252 6.87 -20.90 -17.70
C SER A 252 7.98 -20.12 -16.98
N ASP A 253 9.06 -19.75 -17.66
CA ASP A 253 10.12 -18.92 -17.08
C ASP A 253 9.60 -17.51 -16.70
N CYS A 254 8.87 -16.86 -17.62
CA CYS A 254 8.27 -15.57 -17.35
C CYS A 254 7.26 -15.61 -16.20
N MET A 255 6.46 -16.66 -16.13
CA MET A 255 5.50 -16.87 -15.05
C MET A 255 6.21 -17.16 -13.71
N ALA A 256 7.27 -17.98 -13.71
CA ALA A 256 8.07 -18.27 -12.52
C ALA A 256 8.69 -16.99 -11.94
N ILE A 257 9.34 -16.16 -12.77
CA ILE A 257 9.96 -14.91 -12.35
C ILE A 257 8.92 -13.97 -11.73
N ASN A 258 7.77 -13.80 -12.38
CA ASN A 258 6.73 -12.88 -11.92
C ASN A 258 5.91 -13.42 -10.72
N SER A 259 6.01 -14.74 -10.44
CA SER A 259 5.48 -15.36 -9.22
C SER A 259 6.35 -15.10 -7.98
N GLY A 260 7.46 -14.39 -8.13
CA GLY A 260 8.25 -13.89 -7.01
C GLY A 260 7.59 -12.73 -6.25
N PHE A 261 6.68 -11.98 -6.88
CA PHE A 261 5.88 -10.89 -6.27
C PHE A 261 6.72 -9.93 -5.40
N ALA A 262 7.88 -9.49 -5.89
CA ALA A 262 8.88 -8.67 -5.21
C ALA A 262 9.66 -9.40 -4.07
N TYR A 263 9.46 -10.68 -3.84
CA TYR A 263 10.27 -11.45 -2.90
C TYR A 263 11.52 -12.02 -3.60
N TYR A 264 12.48 -11.16 -3.88
CA TYR A 264 13.65 -11.45 -4.71
C TYR A 264 14.54 -12.56 -4.16
N SER A 265 14.82 -12.59 -2.83
CA SER A 265 15.76 -13.56 -2.23
C SER A 265 15.25 -14.99 -2.32
N LEU A 266 13.97 -15.21 -2.02
CA LEU A 266 13.38 -16.54 -2.05
C LEU A 266 13.18 -17.04 -3.50
N SER A 267 12.55 -16.22 -4.35
CA SER A 267 12.24 -16.59 -5.72
C SER A 267 13.49 -16.87 -6.55
N SER A 268 14.57 -16.07 -6.37
CA SER A 268 15.81 -16.28 -7.10
C SER A 268 16.50 -17.59 -6.73
N ILE A 269 16.49 -17.99 -5.45
CA ILE A 269 17.08 -19.26 -5.00
C ILE A 269 16.35 -20.43 -5.65
N PHE A 270 15.01 -20.48 -5.57
CA PHE A 270 14.21 -21.55 -6.17
C PHE A 270 14.44 -21.62 -7.68
N ILE A 271 14.37 -20.48 -8.38
CA ILE A 271 14.55 -20.46 -9.83
C ILE A 271 15.99 -20.87 -10.22
N THR A 272 17.00 -20.44 -9.44
CA THR A 272 18.39 -20.87 -9.68
C THR A 272 18.54 -22.39 -9.57
N GLU A 273 17.90 -23.01 -8.58
CA GLU A 273 17.99 -24.45 -8.35
C GLU A 273 17.32 -25.27 -9.47
N TYR A 274 16.14 -24.81 -9.95
CA TYR A 274 15.37 -25.55 -10.97
C TYR A 274 15.74 -25.22 -12.41
N ARG A 275 16.14 -23.97 -12.71
CA ARG A 275 16.29 -23.42 -14.07
C ARG A 275 17.66 -22.81 -14.34
N GLY A 276 18.55 -22.80 -13.34
CA GLY A 276 19.91 -22.31 -13.46
C GLY A 276 20.14 -20.87 -13.05
N ALA A 277 21.42 -20.51 -12.91
CA ALA A 277 21.84 -19.23 -12.32
C ALA A 277 21.45 -17.99 -13.16
N GLU A 278 21.38 -18.12 -14.48
CA GLU A 278 20.98 -17.00 -15.35
C GLU A 278 19.55 -16.56 -15.06
N LEU A 279 18.61 -17.50 -15.10
CA LEU A 279 17.20 -17.23 -14.84
C LEU A 279 16.96 -16.78 -13.40
N GLY A 280 17.68 -17.36 -12.43
CA GLY A 280 17.68 -16.93 -11.04
C GLY A 280 18.15 -15.49 -10.85
N THR A 281 19.15 -15.06 -11.63
CA THR A 281 19.64 -13.68 -11.62
C THR A 281 18.60 -12.73 -12.22
N ILE A 282 17.92 -13.10 -13.30
CA ILE A 282 16.83 -12.30 -13.87
C ILE A 282 15.70 -12.17 -12.84
N ALA A 283 15.36 -13.25 -12.15
CA ALA A 283 14.34 -13.24 -11.10
C ALA A 283 14.71 -12.32 -9.92
N LEU A 284 15.99 -12.37 -9.49
CA LEU A 284 16.52 -11.47 -8.48
C LEU A 284 16.32 -10.00 -8.90
N LEU A 285 16.82 -9.65 -10.10
CA LEU A 285 16.74 -8.30 -10.62
C LEU A 285 15.29 -7.85 -10.83
N ALA A 286 14.45 -8.68 -11.43
CA ALA A 286 13.05 -8.33 -11.72
C ALA A 286 12.26 -8.05 -10.44
N ASN A 287 12.44 -8.84 -9.39
CA ASN A 287 11.75 -8.64 -8.13
C ASN A 287 12.28 -7.45 -7.33
N ILE A 288 13.59 -7.17 -7.36
CA ILE A 288 14.17 -5.93 -6.81
C ILE A 288 13.60 -4.71 -7.56
N ILE A 289 13.60 -4.74 -8.90
CA ILE A 289 13.05 -3.64 -9.71
C ILE A 289 11.57 -3.43 -9.41
N ARG A 290 10.80 -4.49 -9.24
CA ARG A 290 9.38 -4.41 -8.86
C ARG A 290 9.18 -3.72 -7.52
N GLU A 291 9.98 -4.07 -6.51
CA GLU A 291 9.98 -3.39 -5.22
C GLU A 291 10.32 -1.91 -5.37
N MET A 292 11.38 -1.59 -6.13
CA MET A 292 11.76 -0.20 -6.42
C MET A 292 10.65 0.57 -7.13
N LEU A 293 10.05 -0.01 -8.16
CA LEU A 293 8.92 0.60 -8.88
C LEU A 293 7.75 0.90 -7.91
N THR A 294 7.52 0.04 -6.93
CA THR A 294 6.47 0.27 -5.92
C THR A 294 6.89 1.37 -4.95
N LEU A 295 8.09 1.32 -4.38
CA LEU A 295 8.58 2.33 -3.43
C LEU A 295 8.60 3.73 -4.03
N LEU A 296 9.06 3.87 -5.28
CA LEU A 296 9.20 5.15 -5.96
C LEU A 296 7.89 5.59 -6.63
N GLY A 297 7.12 4.62 -7.15
CA GLY A 297 5.92 4.85 -7.96
C GLY A 297 4.61 4.83 -7.19
N ALA A 298 4.59 4.43 -5.91
CA ALA A 298 3.36 4.30 -5.13
C ALA A 298 2.42 5.52 -5.20
N PRO A 299 2.89 6.78 -5.06
CA PRO A 299 2.02 7.94 -5.15
C PRO A 299 1.38 8.11 -6.53
N LEU A 300 2.11 7.75 -7.59
CA LEU A 300 1.64 7.83 -8.97
C LEU A 300 0.62 6.73 -9.27
N MET A 301 0.89 5.51 -8.81
CA MET A 301 -0.03 4.36 -8.92
C MET A 301 -1.34 4.65 -8.17
N ALA A 302 -1.26 5.17 -6.94
CA ALA A 302 -2.44 5.54 -6.17
C ALA A 302 -3.28 6.63 -6.84
N ARG A 303 -2.63 7.60 -7.48
CA ARG A 303 -3.30 8.70 -8.18
C ARG A 303 -4.04 8.24 -9.43
N TRP A 304 -3.44 7.34 -10.24
CA TRP A 304 -3.99 6.93 -11.52
C TRP A 304 -4.91 5.71 -11.42
N PHE A 305 -4.54 4.74 -10.59
CA PHE A 305 -5.21 3.44 -10.48
C PHE A 305 -5.95 3.23 -9.14
N GLY A 306 -5.86 4.22 -8.22
CA GLY A 306 -6.52 4.14 -6.91
C GLY A 306 -5.69 3.44 -5.84
N PRO A 307 -6.19 3.42 -4.58
CA PRO A 307 -5.39 3.05 -3.40
C PRO A 307 -4.97 1.58 -3.36
N LEU A 308 -5.66 0.67 -4.05
CA LEU A 308 -5.31 -0.75 -4.10
C LEU A 308 -4.13 -1.05 -5.04
N ALA A 309 -3.87 -0.17 -6.04
CA ALA A 309 -2.85 -0.41 -7.04
C ALA A 309 -1.42 -0.51 -6.46
N PRO A 310 -0.93 0.44 -5.64
CA PRO A 310 0.41 0.31 -5.06
C PRO A 310 0.53 -0.85 -4.08
N ILE A 311 -0.57 -1.27 -3.42
CA ILE A 311 -0.57 -2.46 -2.57
C ILE A 311 -0.40 -3.71 -3.45
N SER A 312 -1.17 -3.85 -4.53
CA SER A 312 -1.03 -4.97 -5.46
C SER A 312 0.34 -5.01 -6.14
N ALA A 313 0.89 -3.85 -6.51
CA ALA A 313 2.23 -3.74 -7.10
C ALA A 313 3.33 -4.24 -6.15
N GLY A 314 3.27 -3.87 -4.87
CA GLY A 314 4.25 -4.25 -3.85
C GLY A 314 4.32 -5.74 -3.55
N GLY A 315 3.26 -6.49 -3.80
CA GLY A 315 3.28 -7.94 -3.62
C GLY A 315 3.58 -8.36 -2.17
N ALA A 316 4.56 -9.24 -1.99
CA ALA A 316 4.97 -9.76 -0.68
C ALA A 316 5.52 -8.66 0.25
N THR A 317 6.22 -7.64 -0.30
CA THR A 317 6.85 -6.60 0.51
C THR A 317 5.87 -5.61 1.16
N THR A 318 4.57 -5.74 0.88
CA THR A 318 3.53 -4.84 1.44
C THR A 318 3.30 -5.00 2.94
N MET A 319 3.82 -6.07 3.55
CA MET A 319 3.77 -6.26 5.00
C MET A 319 5.00 -5.71 5.74
N ASP A 320 6.08 -5.36 5.02
CA ASP A 320 7.36 -4.93 5.58
C ASP A 320 7.95 -3.71 4.87
N THR A 321 8.84 -3.88 3.90
CA THR A 321 9.65 -2.81 3.30
C THR A 321 8.84 -1.73 2.59
N THR A 322 7.76 -2.08 1.91
CA THR A 322 6.90 -1.09 1.22
C THR A 322 5.78 -0.55 2.11
N LEU A 323 5.48 -1.19 3.25
CA LEU A 323 4.38 -0.80 4.14
C LEU A 323 4.43 0.69 4.56
N PRO A 324 5.58 1.24 4.93
CA PRO A 324 5.66 2.63 5.37
C PRO A 324 5.32 3.64 4.28
N ILE A 325 5.77 3.41 3.05
CA ILE A 325 5.42 4.28 1.92
C ILE A 325 3.94 4.13 1.54
N LEU A 326 3.39 2.91 1.65
CA LEU A 326 1.97 2.66 1.45
C LEU A 326 1.13 3.39 2.49
N SER A 327 1.52 3.36 3.78
CA SER A 327 0.81 4.07 4.85
C SER A 327 0.72 5.57 4.60
N GLN A 328 1.78 6.18 4.08
CA GLN A 328 1.80 7.60 3.72
C GLN A 328 1.03 7.91 2.43
N THR A 329 1.01 6.98 1.48
CA THR A 329 0.45 7.21 0.14
C THR A 329 -1.06 6.96 0.10
N VAL A 330 -1.52 5.84 0.65
CA VAL A 330 -2.92 5.42 0.57
C VAL A 330 -3.68 5.62 1.87
N GLY A 331 -2.96 5.92 2.96
CA GLY A 331 -3.52 6.19 4.27
C GLY A 331 -3.53 4.98 5.21
N GLN A 332 -3.62 5.27 6.50
CA GLN A 332 -3.50 4.27 7.57
C GLN A 332 -4.59 3.20 7.53
N ARG A 333 -5.78 3.53 7.04
CA ARG A 333 -6.91 2.60 6.92
C ARG A 333 -6.59 1.35 6.08
N TYR A 334 -5.66 1.45 5.12
CA TYR A 334 -5.28 0.33 4.26
C TYR A 334 -4.13 -0.52 4.81
N ILE A 335 -3.54 -0.16 5.96
CA ILE A 335 -2.38 -0.87 6.53
C ILE A 335 -2.72 -2.33 6.85
N ALA A 336 -3.88 -2.56 7.50
CA ALA A 336 -4.32 -3.92 7.80
C ALA A 336 -4.49 -4.78 6.54
N LEU A 337 -5.05 -4.17 5.47
CA LEU A 337 -5.17 -4.82 4.17
C LEU A 337 -3.80 -5.09 3.54
N SER A 338 -2.85 -4.14 3.65
CA SER A 338 -1.49 -4.29 3.13
C SER A 338 -0.74 -5.43 3.81
N ILE A 339 -0.83 -5.53 5.14
CA ILE A 339 -0.21 -6.60 5.92
C ILE A 339 -0.83 -7.96 5.56
N TYR A 340 -2.16 -8.05 5.51
CA TYR A 340 -2.87 -9.25 5.09
C TYR A 340 -2.46 -9.68 3.67
N HIS A 341 -2.45 -8.72 2.74
CA HIS A 341 -2.07 -8.95 1.35
C HIS A 341 -0.64 -9.46 1.24
N GLY A 342 0.32 -8.79 1.89
CA GLY A 342 1.73 -9.19 1.87
C GLY A 342 1.92 -10.60 2.44
N PHE A 343 1.29 -10.91 3.56
CA PHE A 343 1.36 -12.22 4.19
C PHE A 343 0.84 -13.34 3.28
N VAL A 344 -0.34 -13.14 2.68
CA VAL A 344 -0.94 -14.16 1.79
C VAL A 344 -0.10 -14.35 0.54
N VAL A 345 0.37 -13.25 -0.08
CA VAL A 345 1.21 -13.32 -1.29
C VAL A 345 2.54 -13.98 -0.97
N ASP A 346 3.22 -13.57 0.11
CA ASP A 346 4.50 -14.14 0.57
C ASP A 346 4.41 -15.67 0.74
N PHE A 347 3.35 -16.12 1.42
CA PHE A 347 3.10 -17.55 1.63
C PHE A 347 2.94 -18.32 0.31
N THR A 348 2.39 -17.68 -0.73
CA THR A 348 2.18 -18.36 -2.03
C THR A 348 3.43 -18.43 -2.90
N VAL A 349 4.45 -17.58 -2.68
CA VAL A 349 5.67 -17.51 -3.52
C VAL A 349 6.34 -18.88 -3.73
N PRO A 350 6.74 -19.64 -2.69
CA PRO A 350 7.48 -20.89 -2.90
C PRO A 350 6.67 -21.91 -3.69
N PHE A 351 5.36 -21.95 -3.50
CA PHE A 351 4.49 -22.90 -4.21
C PHE A 351 4.33 -22.54 -5.68
N LEU A 352 4.06 -21.26 -5.97
CA LEU A 352 3.81 -20.81 -7.34
C LEU A 352 5.09 -20.78 -8.17
N VAL A 353 6.22 -20.35 -7.60
CA VAL A 353 7.51 -20.37 -8.27
C VAL A 353 7.91 -21.79 -8.59
N SER A 354 7.88 -22.70 -7.60
CA SER A 354 8.22 -24.11 -7.84
C SER A 354 7.31 -24.76 -8.86
N TRP A 355 6.01 -24.49 -8.81
CA TRP A 355 5.06 -25.04 -9.79
C TRP A 355 5.39 -24.62 -11.22
N TRP A 356 5.63 -23.33 -11.46
CA TRP A 356 6.02 -22.85 -12.80
C TRP A 356 7.40 -23.33 -13.24
N CYS A 357 8.32 -23.58 -12.31
CA CYS A 357 9.61 -24.17 -12.63
C CYS A 357 9.53 -25.66 -13.03
N MET A 358 8.48 -26.38 -12.64
CA MET A 358 8.29 -27.80 -12.97
C MET A 358 7.52 -28.01 -14.29
N VAL A 359 6.77 -27.01 -14.73
CA VAL A 359 6.03 -27.02 -16.00
C VAL A 359 6.90 -26.49 -17.14
#